data_14dc63abe1a8a174c9e05d847e80eb37
#
_entry.id   14dc63abe1a8a174c9e05d847e80eb37
#
_cell.length_a   1.000
_cell.length_b   1.000
_cell.length_c   1.000
_cell.angle_alpha   90.00
_cell.angle_beta   90.00
_cell.angle_gamma   90.00
#
_symmetry.space_group_name_H-M   'P 1'
#
loop_
_entity.id
_entity.type
_entity.pdbx_description
1 polymer ?
#
loop_
_entity_poly.entity_id
_entity_poly.type
_entity_poly.pdbx_seq_one_letter_code
_entity_poly.pdbx_strand_id
1 'polypeptide(L)'
;MTVRPRRSLLYMPGSNARALEKARELPADGLILDLEDAVAPEAKAVARGLIKTAVQQGFGDREVLVRINGLDTRWWVDDLHAVAECRPDAVLVPKISDPHQLQDLAARIVDMGTDPHIRVWAMMETPLAMLNVAAIAAAAHDSETRLTGFVMGTNDLGNAEGFDAECRQARDLGFDGKTLIHPRQIEACNAAFSPAPEEVEAARKIIDAFDLPENRDKGVIAIEGRMVERLHAEMARRTVEIADAIARRPSAGPEPARAANS
;
A
#
# COMPACT_ATOMS: atom_id res chain seq x y z
N MET A 1 -11.12 11.62 -3.86
CA MET A 1 -9.78 11.01 -3.75
C MET A 1 -9.53 10.18 -4.99
N THR A 2 -8.37 10.28 -5.62
CA THR A 2 -8.03 9.45 -6.77
C THR A 2 -7.72 8.05 -6.27
N VAL A 3 -8.38 7.02 -6.80
CA VAL A 3 -8.09 5.63 -6.46
C VAL A 3 -6.70 5.27 -6.98
N ARG A 4 -5.84 4.75 -6.08
CA ARG A 4 -4.51 4.23 -6.43
C ARG A 4 -4.51 2.72 -6.31
N PRO A 5 -4.03 1.97 -7.32
CA PRO A 5 -3.82 0.54 -7.17
C PRO A 5 -2.70 0.30 -6.15
N ARG A 6 -2.85 -0.74 -5.33
CA ARG A 6 -1.89 -1.14 -4.28
C ARG A 6 -1.58 -2.63 -4.34
N ARG A 7 -1.54 -3.18 -5.56
CA ARG A 7 -1.31 -4.62 -5.79
C ARG A 7 0.05 -5.07 -5.24
N SER A 8 1.07 -4.24 -5.45
CA SER A 8 2.45 -4.53 -5.04
C SER A 8 3.09 -3.33 -4.36
N LEU A 9 3.55 -3.51 -3.12
CA LEU A 9 4.33 -2.53 -2.37
C LEU A 9 5.71 -3.11 -2.07
N LEU A 10 6.75 -2.61 -2.73
CA LEU A 10 8.09 -3.16 -2.64
C LEU A 10 8.91 -2.49 -1.55
N TYR A 11 9.47 -3.31 -0.63
CA TYR A 11 10.44 -2.84 0.34
C TYR A 11 11.77 -2.49 -0.32
N MET A 12 12.31 -1.31 0.04
CA MET A 12 13.59 -0.80 -0.43
C MET A 12 14.44 -0.40 0.78
N PRO A 13 15.63 -1.02 0.98
CA PRO A 13 16.52 -0.65 2.07
C PRO A 13 16.94 0.83 1.97
N GLY A 14 16.62 1.63 2.99
CA GLY A 14 16.90 3.07 3.01
C GLY A 14 18.40 3.41 3.00
N SER A 15 19.23 2.48 3.41
CA SER A 15 20.71 2.63 3.38
C SER A 15 21.35 2.34 2.01
N ASN A 16 20.57 1.89 1.01
CA ASN A 16 21.09 1.50 -0.31
C ASN A 16 20.66 2.48 -1.40
N ALA A 17 21.49 3.49 -1.66
CA ALA A 17 21.23 4.52 -2.68
C ALA A 17 20.96 3.96 -4.08
N ARG A 18 21.67 2.87 -4.48
CA ARG A 18 21.46 2.23 -5.80
C ARG A 18 20.10 1.55 -5.89
N ALA A 19 19.65 0.91 -4.80
CA ALA A 19 18.34 0.30 -4.73
C ALA A 19 17.24 1.36 -4.82
N LEU A 20 17.37 2.47 -4.10
CA LEU A 20 16.43 3.61 -4.16
C LEU A 20 16.35 4.20 -5.57
N GLU A 21 17.48 4.35 -6.27
CA GLU A 21 17.50 4.82 -7.65
C GLU A 21 16.79 3.84 -8.61
N LYS A 22 17.13 2.55 -8.52
CA LYS A 22 16.52 1.51 -9.36
C LYS A 22 15.00 1.38 -9.13
N ALA A 23 14.53 1.69 -7.92
CA ALA A 23 13.10 1.61 -7.58
C ALA A 23 12.21 2.50 -8.47
N ARG A 24 12.76 3.55 -9.08
CA ARG A 24 12.04 4.44 -10.00
C ARG A 24 11.62 3.77 -11.32
N GLU A 25 12.31 2.70 -11.70
CA GLU A 25 12.06 1.98 -12.95
C GLU A 25 11.18 0.74 -12.75
N LEU A 26 11.01 0.30 -11.50
CA LEU A 26 10.29 -0.93 -11.19
C LEU A 26 8.76 -0.74 -11.34
N PRO A 27 8.02 -1.73 -11.87
CA PRO A 27 6.58 -1.65 -12.11
C PRO A 27 5.75 -1.94 -10.84
N ALA A 28 6.28 -1.61 -9.66
CA ALA A 28 5.54 -1.69 -8.41
C ALA A 28 4.50 -0.57 -8.30
N ASP A 29 3.37 -0.84 -7.65
CA ASP A 29 2.35 0.15 -7.38
C ASP A 29 2.76 1.14 -6.30
N GLY A 30 3.52 0.68 -5.32
CA GLY A 30 4.09 1.51 -4.27
C GLY A 30 5.44 1.01 -3.78
N LEU A 31 6.09 1.84 -2.99
CA LEU A 31 7.40 1.59 -2.41
C LEU A 31 7.34 1.81 -0.89
N ILE A 32 7.98 0.92 -0.15
CA ILE A 32 8.20 1.08 1.29
C ILE A 32 9.69 1.31 1.50
N LEU A 33 10.08 2.56 1.74
CA LEU A 33 11.46 2.95 2.02
C LEU A 33 11.75 2.65 3.48
N ASP A 34 12.62 1.70 3.72
CA ASP A 34 12.80 1.11 5.05
C ASP A 34 13.90 1.78 5.87
N LEU A 35 13.56 2.19 7.10
CA LEU A 35 14.50 2.64 8.14
C LEU A 35 14.65 1.62 9.27
N GLU A 36 13.87 0.53 9.27
CA GLU A 36 13.85 -0.45 10.35
C GLU A 36 14.78 -1.63 10.07
N ASP A 37 14.25 -2.81 9.85
CA ASP A 37 15.01 -4.09 9.86
C ASP A 37 16.05 -4.19 8.74
N ALA A 38 15.83 -3.57 7.59
CA ALA A 38 16.76 -3.58 6.48
C ALA A 38 17.94 -2.59 6.64
N VAL A 39 18.01 -1.88 7.76
CA VAL A 39 19.05 -0.86 8.02
C VAL A 39 19.74 -1.15 9.35
N ALA A 40 21.04 -1.34 9.32
CA ALA A 40 21.84 -1.53 10.53
C ALA A 40 21.82 -0.27 11.44
N PRO A 41 21.93 -0.43 12.77
CA PRO A 41 21.86 0.67 13.72
C PRO A 41 22.76 1.87 13.40
N GLU A 42 23.99 1.61 13.00
CA GLU A 42 24.99 2.61 12.63
C GLU A 42 24.69 3.33 11.31
N ALA A 43 23.88 2.73 10.45
CA ALA A 43 23.51 3.28 9.14
C ALA A 43 22.21 4.12 9.17
N LYS A 44 21.46 4.12 10.28
CA LYS A 44 20.14 4.76 10.33
C LYS A 44 20.16 6.26 10.01
N ALA A 45 21.13 6.99 10.52
CA ALA A 45 21.28 8.42 10.24
C ALA A 45 21.55 8.69 8.74
N VAL A 46 22.41 7.88 8.13
CA VAL A 46 22.70 7.96 6.69
C VAL A 46 21.46 7.60 5.86
N ALA A 47 20.75 6.53 6.26
CA ALA A 47 19.53 6.09 5.57
C ALA A 47 18.44 7.18 5.55
N ARG A 48 18.23 7.91 6.65
CA ARG A 48 17.30 9.08 6.67
C ARG A 48 17.65 10.10 5.60
N GLY A 49 18.93 10.45 5.47
CA GLY A 49 19.41 11.39 4.46
C GLY A 49 19.19 10.90 3.03
N LEU A 50 19.46 9.62 2.77
CA LEU A 50 19.26 8.99 1.46
C LEU A 50 17.77 8.93 1.10
N ILE A 51 16.90 8.51 2.02
CA ILE A 51 15.46 8.49 1.81
C ILE A 51 14.93 9.89 1.54
N LYS A 52 15.31 10.89 2.35
CA LYS A 52 14.92 12.28 2.13
C LYS A 52 15.24 12.74 0.71
N THR A 53 16.47 12.53 0.27
CA THR A 53 16.89 12.88 -1.09
C THR A 53 16.08 12.14 -2.14
N ALA A 54 15.88 10.82 -1.97
CA ALA A 54 15.15 10.00 -2.93
C ALA A 54 13.69 10.40 -3.07
N VAL A 55 12.99 10.68 -1.95
CA VAL A 55 11.59 11.15 -1.96
C VAL A 55 11.46 12.52 -2.62
N GLN A 56 12.36 13.45 -2.33
CA GLN A 56 12.37 14.78 -2.94
C GLN A 56 12.60 14.74 -4.46
N GLN A 57 13.37 13.77 -4.95
CA GLN A 57 13.56 13.53 -6.38
C GLN A 57 12.35 12.87 -7.05
N GLY A 58 11.46 12.25 -6.25
CA GLY A 58 10.22 11.63 -6.70
C GLY A 58 10.37 10.20 -7.20
N PHE A 59 9.24 9.50 -7.24
CA PHE A 59 9.09 8.13 -7.71
C PHE A 59 7.95 7.99 -8.76
N GLY A 60 7.62 9.09 -9.45
CA GLY A 60 6.50 9.13 -10.39
C GLY A 60 5.15 8.93 -9.68
N ASP A 61 4.26 8.13 -10.27
CA ASP A 61 2.90 7.90 -9.75
C ASP A 61 2.82 6.83 -8.64
N ARG A 62 3.96 6.35 -8.15
CA ARG A 62 4.01 5.33 -7.11
C ARG A 62 3.63 5.93 -5.76
N GLU A 63 2.88 5.16 -4.98
CA GLU A 63 2.66 5.52 -3.57
C GLU A 63 3.95 5.26 -2.78
N VAL A 64 4.42 6.25 -2.05
CA VAL A 64 5.69 6.18 -1.30
C VAL A 64 5.41 6.19 0.20
N LEU A 65 5.76 5.11 0.86
CA LEU A 65 5.72 4.97 2.30
C LEU A 65 7.14 4.98 2.87
N VAL A 66 7.33 5.54 4.06
CA VAL A 66 8.56 5.37 4.84
C VAL A 66 8.24 4.52 6.05
N ARG A 67 8.88 3.33 6.17
CA ARG A 67 8.79 2.53 7.37
C ARG A 67 9.79 3.04 8.40
N ILE A 68 9.28 3.58 9.50
CA ILE A 68 10.09 4.06 10.62
C ILE A 68 10.46 2.92 11.56
N ASN A 69 11.37 3.16 12.49
CA ASN A 69 11.65 2.22 13.56
C ASN A 69 10.50 2.14 14.56
N GLY A 70 10.39 1.01 15.27
CA GLY A 70 9.36 0.79 16.28
C GLY A 70 9.33 1.89 17.34
N LEU A 71 8.15 2.19 17.87
CA LEU A 71 7.92 3.29 18.82
C LEU A 71 8.59 3.06 20.19
N ASP A 72 9.04 1.84 20.45
CA ASP A 72 9.82 1.43 21.63
C ASP A 72 11.34 1.66 21.48
N THR A 73 11.80 2.11 20.30
CA THR A 73 13.22 2.34 20.00
C THR A 73 13.59 3.82 20.20
N ARG A 74 14.89 4.10 20.25
CA ARG A 74 15.39 5.49 20.30
C ARG A 74 15.39 6.23 18.96
N TRP A 75 15.10 5.55 17.84
CA TRP A 75 15.27 6.08 16.49
C TRP A 75 14.01 6.69 15.89
N TRP A 76 12.82 6.26 16.33
CA TRP A 76 11.55 6.61 15.68
C TRP A 76 11.25 8.11 15.63
N VAL A 77 11.68 8.87 16.65
CA VAL A 77 11.47 10.34 16.68
C VAL A 77 12.25 11.02 15.58
N ASP A 78 13.55 10.66 15.42
CA ASP A 78 14.38 11.18 14.33
C ASP A 78 13.87 10.73 12.96
N ASP A 79 13.30 9.53 12.85
CA ASP A 79 12.69 9.04 11.62
C ASP A 79 11.46 9.88 11.25
N LEU A 80 10.61 10.23 12.23
CA LEU A 80 9.47 11.12 12.00
C LEU A 80 9.91 12.52 11.55
N HIS A 81 11.00 13.06 12.08
CA HIS A 81 11.56 14.33 11.60
C HIS A 81 11.95 14.22 10.12
N ALA A 82 12.62 13.14 9.73
CA ALA A 82 12.97 12.91 8.33
C ALA A 82 11.72 12.76 7.43
N VAL A 83 10.67 12.08 7.91
CA VAL A 83 9.37 11.95 7.23
C VAL A 83 8.72 13.32 7.05
N ALA A 84 8.67 14.15 8.10
CA ALA A 84 8.09 15.50 8.03
C ALA A 84 8.79 16.38 6.97
N GLU A 85 10.11 16.25 6.84
CA GLU A 85 10.90 17.03 5.88
C GLU A 85 10.77 16.54 4.43
N CYS A 86 10.67 15.23 4.20
CA CYS A 86 10.62 14.67 2.84
C CYS A 86 9.21 14.48 2.28
N ARG A 87 8.18 14.50 3.10
CA ARG A 87 6.75 14.45 2.73
C ARG A 87 6.38 13.26 1.82
N PRO A 88 6.55 12.01 2.29
CA PRO A 88 6.03 10.85 1.57
C PRO A 88 4.49 10.83 1.61
N ASP A 89 3.86 9.92 0.88
CA ASP A 89 2.40 9.71 0.95
C ASP A 89 1.96 9.20 2.32
N ALA A 90 2.78 8.32 2.95
CA ALA A 90 2.47 7.79 4.27
C ALA A 90 3.73 7.43 5.09
N VAL A 91 3.54 7.35 6.40
CA VAL A 91 4.46 6.68 7.33
C VAL A 91 3.91 5.31 7.67
N LEU A 92 4.74 4.28 7.56
CA LEU A 92 4.43 2.91 7.98
C LEU A 92 5.06 2.65 9.34
N VAL A 93 4.24 2.33 10.33
CA VAL A 93 4.65 2.16 11.72
C VAL A 93 4.64 0.67 12.08
N PRO A 94 5.80 0.06 12.38
CA PRO A 94 5.88 -1.35 12.74
C PRO A 94 5.38 -1.62 14.15
N LYS A 95 5.04 -2.87 14.43
CA LYS A 95 4.77 -3.42 15.77
C LYS A 95 3.65 -2.72 16.54
N ILE A 96 2.68 -2.11 15.82
CA ILE A 96 1.49 -1.56 16.46
C ILE A 96 0.69 -2.70 17.08
N SER A 97 0.41 -2.58 18.36
CA SER A 97 -0.27 -3.59 19.16
C SER A 97 -1.43 -3.03 20.01
N ASP A 98 -1.53 -1.71 20.09
CA ASP A 98 -2.52 -1.00 20.88
C ASP A 98 -2.98 0.29 20.19
N PRO A 99 -4.28 0.65 20.19
CA PRO A 99 -4.77 1.88 19.59
C PRO A 99 -4.18 3.17 20.19
N HIS A 100 -3.79 3.17 21.47
CA HIS A 100 -3.14 4.33 22.10
C HIS A 100 -1.80 4.68 21.45
N GLN A 101 -1.06 3.69 20.94
CA GLN A 101 0.17 3.96 20.20
C GLN A 101 -0.07 4.84 18.96
N LEU A 102 -1.22 4.67 18.29
CA LEU A 102 -1.60 5.50 17.14
C LEU A 102 -2.02 6.90 17.57
N GLN A 103 -2.66 7.05 18.72
CA GLN A 103 -3.04 8.35 19.29
C GLN A 103 -1.80 9.14 19.72
N ASP A 104 -0.85 8.50 20.41
CA ASP A 104 0.43 9.13 20.82
C ASP A 104 1.25 9.55 19.60
N LEU A 105 1.30 8.69 18.57
CA LEU A 105 1.93 9.02 17.31
C LEU A 105 1.26 10.21 16.62
N ALA A 106 -0.07 10.23 16.58
CA ALA A 106 -0.84 11.32 15.99
C ALA A 106 -0.56 12.66 16.67
N ALA A 107 -0.59 12.68 18.00
CA ALA A 107 -0.23 13.86 18.79
C ALA A 107 1.18 14.36 18.43
N ARG A 108 2.14 13.44 18.32
CA ARG A 108 3.52 13.78 17.96
C ARG A 108 3.64 14.33 16.54
N ILE A 109 2.91 13.74 15.58
CA ILE A 109 2.86 14.21 14.19
C ILE A 109 2.29 15.64 14.12
N VAL A 110 1.28 15.95 14.91
CA VAL A 110 0.66 17.28 14.98
C VAL A 110 1.64 18.29 15.61
N ASP A 111 2.26 17.95 16.75
CA ASP A 111 3.24 18.81 17.43
C ASP A 111 4.44 19.17 16.55
N MET A 112 4.83 18.28 15.65
CA MET A 112 5.91 18.52 14.69
C MET A 112 5.49 19.37 13.48
N GLY A 113 4.21 19.74 13.37
CA GLY A 113 3.70 20.50 12.22
C GLY A 113 3.79 19.73 10.90
N THR A 114 3.71 18.39 10.95
CA THR A 114 3.82 17.53 9.78
C THR A 114 2.67 17.76 8.80
N ASP A 115 2.97 17.77 7.49
CA ASP A 115 2.00 17.97 6.43
C ASP A 115 0.75 17.09 6.61
N PRO A 116 -0.48 17.65 6.61
CA PRO A 116 -1.72 16.89 6.79
C PRO A 116 -1.97 15.82 5.72
N HIS A 117 -1.29 15.89 4.58
CA HIS A 117 -1.39 14.86 3.52
C HIS A 117 -0.71 13.54 3.89
N ILE A 118 0.28 13.57 4.78
CA ILE A 118 0.98 12.36 5.20
C ILE A 118 0.02 11.48 6.01
N ARG A 119 -0.22 10.26 5.51
CA ARG A 119 -1.08 9.27 6.14
C ARG A 119 -0.28 8.35 7.07
N VAL A 120 -0.98 7.61 7.91
CA VAL A 120 -0.40 6.59 8.79
C VAL A 120 -0.89 5.22 8.32
N TRP A 121 0.05 4.28 8.21
CA TRP A 121 -0.22 2.87 8.03
C TRP A 121 0.36 2.10 9.21
N ALA A 122 -0.37 1.12 9.72
CA ALA A 122 0.05 0.31 10.86
C ALA A 122 0.43 -1.11 10.42
N MET A 123 1.59 -1.61 10.87
CA MET A 123 1.94 -3.02 10.70
C MET A 123 1.38 -3.84 11.85
N MET A 124 0.57 -4.83 11.47
CA MET A 124 -0.07 -5.81 12.35
C MET A 124 0.76 -7.10 12.29
N GLU A 125 1.76 -7.22 13.19
CA GLU A 125 2.76 -8.28 13.12
C GLU A 125 3.08 -8.92 14.48
N THR A 126 2.36 -8.52 15.53
CA THR A 126 2.51 -9.12 16.85
C THR A 126 1.26 -9.91 17.25
N PRO A 127 1.35 -10.95 18.10
CA PRO A 127 0.18 -11.64 18.62
C PRO A 127 -0.81 -10.71 19.32
N LEU A 128 -0.31 -9.69 20.02
CA LEU A 128 -1.16 -8.71 20.70
C LEU A 128 -1.92 -7.83 19.70
N ALA A 129 -1.32 -7.47 18.57
CA ALA A 129 -2.01 -6.77 17.49
C ALA A 129 -3.22 -7.56 17.00
N MET A 130 -3.08 -8.88 16.84
CA MET A 130 -4.19 -9.74 16.41
C MET A 130 -5.32 -9.80 17.43
N LEU A 131 -5.01 -9.81 18.72
CA LEU A 131 -6.03 -9.75 19.79
C LEU A 131 -6.73 -8.39 19.84
N ASN A 132 -6.05 -7.32 19.49
CA ASN A 132 -6.56 -5.94 19.54
C ASN A 132 -6.99 -5.40 18.17
N VAL A 133 -7.07 -6.23 17.13
CA VAL A 133 -7.30 -5.79 15.73
C VAL A 133 -8.52 -4.89 15.59
N ALA A 134 -9.63 -5.22 16.24
CA ALA A 134 -10.84 -4.42 16.16
C ALA A 134 -10.67 -3.01 16.79
N ALA A 135 -9.99 -2.92 17.94
CA ALA A 135 -9.71 -1.65 18.61
C ALA A 135 -8.73 -0.79 17.80
N ILE A 136 -7.68 -1.41 17.22
CA ILE A 136 -6.71 -0.72 16.38
C ILE A 136 -7.40 -0.23 15.09
N ALA A 137 -8.25 -1.05 14.47
CA ALA A 137 -9.01 -0.67 13.28
C ALA A 137 -10.00 0.49 13.58
N ALA A 138 -10.61 0.50 14.75
CA ALA A 138 -11.51 1.57 15.17
C ALA A 138 -10.81 2.93 15.30
N ALA A 139 -9.49 2.98 15.49
CA ALA A 139 -8.71 4.22 15.49
C ALA A 139 -8.79 4.96 14.14
N ALA A 140 -9.11 4.28 13.04
CA ALA A 140 -9.30 4.91 11.73
C ALA A 140 -10.57 5.83 11.68
N HIS A 141 -11.50 5.71 12.64
CA HIS A 141 -12.63 6.64 12.75
C HIS A 141 -12.23 8.00 13.34
N ASP A 142 -11.11 8.05 14.03
CA ASP A 142 -10.52 9.30 14.51
C ASP A 142 -9.61 9.87 13.41
N SER A 143 -10.03 10.98 12.81
CA SER A 143 -9.28 11.64 11.73
C SER A 143 -7.89 12.14 12.15
N GLU A 144 -7.67 12.37 13.45
CA GLU A 144 -6.38 12.84 13.97
C GLU A 144 -5.31 11.74 13.86
N THR A 145 -5.67 10.47 13.97
CA THR A 145 -4.73 9.35 13.80
C THR A 145 -4.19 9.24 12.38
N ARG A 146 -4.89 9.81 11.40
CA ARG A 146 -4.56 9.72 9.96
C ARG A 146 -4.41 8.29 9.45
N LEU A 147 -4.92 7.30 10.20
CA LEU A 147 -4.80 5.88 9.87
C LEU A 147 -5.63 5.55 8.63
N THR A 148 -4.96 5.04 7.58
CA THR A 148 -5.61 4.75 6.28
C THR A 148 -5.24 3.40 5.70
N GLY A 149 -4.35 2.65 6.33
CA GLY A 149 -3.93 1.35 5.83
C GLY A 149 -3.35 0.45 6.91
N PHE A 150 -3.45 -0.85 6.63
CA PHE A 150 -2.83 -1.90 7.44
C PHE A 150 -1.91 -2.74 6.58
N VAL A 151 -0.76 -3.13 7.12
CA VAL A 151 0.12 -4.15 6.58
C VAL A 151 0.13 -5.32 7.53
N MET A 152 -0.26 -6.50 7.05
CA MET A 152 -0.12 -7.73 7.81
C MET A 152 1.30 -8.25 7.64
N GLY A 153 2.10 -8.25 8.71
CA GLY A 153 3.44 -8.80 8.70
C GLY A 153 3.39 -10.32 8.64
N THR A 154 3.86 -10.89 7.53
CA THR A 154 3.99 -12.34 7.32
C THR A 154 5.40 -12.66 6.86
N ASN A 155 5.87 -13.89 7.12
CA ASN A 155 7.11 -14.39 6.55
C ASN A 155 6.90 -14.68 5.06
N ASP A 156 7.77 -14.12 4.20
CA ASP A 156 7.70 -14.40 2.77
C ASP A 156 8.19 -15.83 2.45
N LEU A 157 7.41 -16.57 1.66
CA LEU A 157 7.82 -17.88 1.15
C LEU A 157 8.90 -17.71 0.07
N GLY A 158 9.97 -18.50 0.19
CA GLY A 158 11.15 -18.39 -0.69
C GLY A 158 10.98 -19.01 -2.09
N ASN A 159 9.82 -19.63 -2.42
CA ASN A 159 9.59 -20.26 -3.73
C ASN A 159 8.43 -19.56 -4.49
N ALA A 160 8.47 -19.62 -5.82
CA ALA A 160 7.51 -18.94 -6.69
C ALA A 160 6.09 -19.53 -6.57
N GLU A 161 5.94 -20.86 -6.48
CA GLU A 161 4.62 -21.51 -6.38
C GLU A 161 3.91 -21.16 -5.07
N GLY A 162 4.66 -21.14 -3.96
CA GLY A 162 4.15 -20.70 -2.66
C GLY A 162 3.72 -19.23 -2.69
N PHE A 163 4.50 -18.36 -3.33
CA PHE A 163 4.18 -16.97 -3.46
C PHE A 163 2.89 -16.70 -4.23
N ASP A 164 2.68 -17.38 -5.35
CA ASP A 164 1.44 -17.27 -6.14
C ASP A 164 0.21 -17.75 -5.34
N ALA A 165 0.35 -18.82 -4.58
CA ALA A 165 -0.70 -19.32 -3.71
C ALA A 165 -1.05 -18.30 -2.60
N GLU A 166 -0.06 -17.67 -1.98
CA GLU A 166 -0.26 -16.62 -1.00
C GLU A 166 -0.96 -15.39 -1.59
N CYS A 167 -0.58 -14.95 -2.79
CA CYS A 167 -1.22 -13.83 -3.45
C CYS A 167 -2.70 -14.11 -3.72
N ARG A 168 -3.04 -15.30 -4.22
CA ARG A 168 -4.43 -15.72 -4.43
C ARG A 168 -5.21 -15.78 -3.12
N GLN A 169 -4.64 -16.41 -2.09
CA GLN A 169 -5.28 -16.50 -0.77
C GLN A 169 -5.53 -15.10 -0.18
N ALA A 170 -4.56 -14.20 -0.26
CA ALA A 170 -4.72 -12.83 0.24
C ALA A 170 -5.82 -12.09 -0.53
N ARG A 171 -5.88 -12.22 -1.87
CA ARG A 171 -6.96 -11.66 -2.68
C ARG A 171 -8.33 -12.21 -2.26
N ASP A 172 -8.45 -13.53 -2.07
CA ASP A 172 -9.69 -14.19 -1.67
C ASP A 172 -10.16 -13.74 -0.26
N LEU A 173 -9.22 -13.37 0.60
CA LEU A 173 -9.48 -12.78 1.92
C LEU A 173 -9.80 -11.27 1.85
N GLY A 174 -9.74 -10.65 0.67
CA GLY A 174 -10.13 -9.25 0.47
C GLY A 174 -9.00 -8.24 0.68
N PHE A 175 -7.75 -8.66 0.68
CA PHE A 175 -6.61 -7.73 0.69
C PHE A 175 -6.47 -7.01 -0.66
N ASP A 176 -6.04 -5.74 -0.62
CA ASP A 176 -5.82 -4.92 -1.83
C ASP A 176 -4.53 -5.28 -2.58
N GLY A 177 -3.57 -5.94 -1.92
CA GLY A 177 -2.27 -6.32 -2.47
C GLY A 177 -1.36 -6.98 -1.44
N LYS A 178 -0.08 -7.08 -1.79
CA LYS A 178 0.95 -7.69 -0.94
C LYS A 178 2.20 -6.81 -0.86
N THR A 179 2.85 -6.81 0.29
CA THR A 179 4.21 -6.28 0.44
C THR A 179 5.24 -7.28 -0.10
N LEU A 180 6.28 -6.77 -0.74
CA LEU A 180 7.25 -7.56 -1.49
C LEU A 180 8.67 -7.23 -1.03
N ILE A 181 9.53 -8.24 -0.98
CA ILE A 181 10.95 -8.07 -0.62
C ILE A 181 11.90 -8.18 -1.82
N HIS A 182 11.39 -8.59 -2.99
CA HIS A 182 12.22 -8.76 -4.19
C HIS A 182 11.49 -8.31 -5.46
N PRO A 183 12.17 -7.60 -6.41
CA PRO A 183 11.54 -7.14 -7.65
C PRO A 183 10.92 -8.23 -8.53
N ARG A 184 11.44 -9.45 -8.49
CA ARG A 184 10.87 -10.60 -9.24
C ARG A 184 9.45 -10.99 -8.83
N GLN A 185 9.02 -10.57 -7.65
CA GLN A 185 7.67 -10.84 -7.13
C GLN A 185 6.61 -9.88 -7.70
N ILE A 186 7.01 -8.75 -8.30
CA ILE A 186 6.10 -7.68 -8.70
C ILE A 186 5.11 -8.15 -9.76
N GLU A 187 5.58 -8.82 -10.81
CA GLU A 187 4.75 -9.24 -11.95
C GLU A 187 3.65 -10.21 -11.50
N ALA A 188 4.02 -11.28 -10.79
CA ALA A 188 3.08 -12.26 -10.27
C ALA A 188 2.08 -11.63 -9.30
N CYS A 189 2.54 -10.75 -8.41
CA CYS A 189 1.69 -10.03 -7.48
C CYS A 189 0.70 -9.11 -8.22
N ASN A 190 1.18 -8.31 -9.17
CA ASN A 190 0.33 -7.44 -9.96
C ASN A 190 -0.73 -8.23 -10.74
N ALA A 191 -0.37 -9.39 -11.30
CA ALA A 191 -1.31 -10.26 -12.00
C ALA A 191 -2.39 -10.80 -11.04
N ALA A 192 -1.99 -11.29 -9.86
CA ALA A 192 -2.92 -11.87 -8.89
C ALA A 192 -3.96 -10.87 -8.36
N PHE A 193 -3.57 -9.62 -8.12
CA PHE A 193 -4.42 -8.58 -7.54
C PHE A 193 -5.08 -7.64 -8.58
N SER A 194 -4.85 -7.86 -9.87
CA SER A 194 -5.57 -7.12 -10.91
C SER A 194 -6.96 -7.69 -11.11
N PRO A 195 -8.01 -6.84 -11.27
CA PRO A 195 -9.32 -7.30 -11.67
C PRO A 195 -9.26 -8.02 -13.03
N ALA A 196 -9.90 -9.18 -13.14
CA ALA A 196 -9.99 -9.88 -14.42
C ALA A 196 -10.88 -9.10 -15.41
N PRO A 197 -10.64 -9.19 -16.74
CA PRO A 197 -11.46 -8.51 -17.74
C PRO A 197 -12.95 -8.79 -17.58
N GLU A 198 -13.32 -10.03 -17.26
CA GLU A 198 -14.70 -10.48 -17.04
C GLU A 198 -15.32 -9.82 -15.79
N GLU A 199 -14.52 -9.63 -14.74
CA GLU A 199 -14.96 -8.92 -13.53
C GLU A 199 -15.24 -7.44 -13.82
N VAL A 200 -14.38 -6.81 -14.63
CA VAL A 200 -14.55 -5.41 -15.05
C VAL A 200 -15.79 -5.25 -15.94
N GLU A 201 -16.00 -6.18 -16.88
CA GLU A 201 -17.21 -6.15 -17.75
C GLU A 201 -18.48 -6.33 -16.93
N ALA A 202 -18.51 -7.30 -16.01
CA ALA A 202 -19.65 -7.50 -15.11
C ALA A 202 -19.90 -6.27 -14.22
N ALA A 203 -18.85 -5.64 -13.72
CA ALA A 203 -18.94 -4.42 -12.93
C ALA A 203 -19.55 -3.26 -13.75
N ARG A 204 -19.13 -3.06 -14.99
CA ARG A 204 -19.71 -2.03 -15.89
C ARG A 204 -21.20 -2.27 -16.14
N LYS A 205 -21.63 -3.51 -16.40
CA LYS A 205 -23.05 -3.87 -16.56
C LYS A 205 -23.88 -3.51 -15.33
N ILE A 206 -23.35 -3.73 -14.13
CA ILE A 206 -24.03 -3.39 -12.87
C ILE A 206 -24.18 -1.87 -12.76
N ILE A 207 -23.12 -1.11 -13.03
CA ILE A 207 -23.12 0.35 -12.97
C ILE A 207 -24.15 0.92 -13.96
N ASP A 208 -24.07 0.48 -15.22
CA ASP A 208 -24.97 0.95 -16.30
C ASP A 208 -26.42 0.68 -15.95
N ALA A 209 -26.75 -0.49 -15.38
CA ALA A 209 -28.12 -0.83 -14.99
C ALA A 209 -28.64 0.06 -13.84
N PHE A 210 -27.81 0.44 -12.87
CA PHE A 210 -28.22 1.36 -11.79
C PHE A 210 -28.29 2.81 -12.23
N ASP A 211 -27.55 3.21 -13.26
CA ASP A 211 -27.53 4.58 -13.77
C ASP A 211 -28.72 4.88 -14.71
N LEU A 212 -29.51 3.85 -15.11
CA LEU A 212 -30.78 4.04 -15.83
C LEU A 212 -31.74 4.89 -14.98
N PRO A 213 -32.47 5.85 -15.60
CA PRO A 213 -33.38 6.76 -14.88
C PRO A 213 -34.38 6.03 -13.98
N GLU A 214 -34.94 4.92 -14.45
CA GLU A 214 -35.95 4.11 -13.75
C GLU A 214 -35.36 3.34 -12.54
N ASN A 215 -34.02 3.25 -12.39
CA ASN A 215 -33.34 2.50 -11.32
C ASN A 215 -32.63 3.40 -10.30
N ARG A 216 -32.55 4.71 -10.54
CA ARG A 216 -31.78 5.64 -9.71
C ARG A 216 -32.14 5.64 -8.23
N ASP A 217 -33.43 5.49 -7.93
CA ASP A 217 -33.94 5.52 -6.55
C ASP A 217 -34.17 4.13 -5.97
N LYS A 218 -33.86 3.07 -6.72
CA LYS A 218 -34.03 1.70 -6.25
C LYS A 218 -32.83 1.23 -5.42
N GLY A 219 -33.09 0.58 -4.30
CA GLY A 219 -32.08 -0.10 -3.48
C GLY A 219 -31.65 -1.44 -4.06
N VAL A 220 -32.54 -2.08 -4.85
CA VAL A 220 -32.36 -3.42 -5.45
C VAL A 220 -32.94 -3.43 -6.84
N ILE A 221 -32.24 -4.04 -7.79
CA ILE A 221 -32.71 -4.29 -9.17
C ILE A 221 -32.44 -5.74 -9.57
N ALA A 222 -33.10 -6.22 -10.64
CA ALA A 222 -32.79 -7.53 -11.20
C ALA A 222 -31.94 -7.35 -12.48
N ILE A 223 -30.80 -8.02 -12.54
CA ILE A 223 -29.93 -8.09 -13.71
C ILE A 223 -29.77 -9.55 -14.09
N GLU A 224 -30.16 -9.93 -15.31
CA GLU A 224 -30.10 -11.31 -15.81
C GLU A 224 -30.71 -12.35 -14.82
N GLY A 225 -31.82 -11.97 -14.16
CA GLY A 225 -32.53 -12.83 -13.21
C GLY A 225 -31.92 -12.92 -11.81
N ARG A 226 -30.85 -12.17 -11.53
CA ARG A 226 -30.21 -12.08 -10.20
C ARG A 226 -30.56 -10.76 -9.53
N MET A 227 -30.83 -10.81 -8.22
CA MET A 227 -30.99 -9.60 -7.41
C MET A 227 -29.62 -8.94 -7.18
N VAL A 228 -29.53 -7.64 -7.48
CA VAL A 228 -28.32 -6.84 -7.30
C VAL A 228 -28.69 -5.60 -6.47
N GLU A 229 -28.02 -5.41 -5.36
CA GLU A 229 -28.22 -4.31 -4.43
C GLU A 229 -27.33 -3.11 -4.77
N ARG A 230 -27.67 -1.93 -4.27
CA ARG A 230 -26.88 -0.71 -4.46
C ARG A 230 -25.42 -0.85 -3.94
N LEU A 231 -25.21 -1.62 -2.87
CA LEU A 231 -23.86 -1.95 -2.37
C LEU A 231 -23.01 -2.62 -3.46
N HIS A 232 -23.60 -3.53 -4.25
CA HIS A 232 -22.88 -4.16 -5.36
C HIS A 232 -22.49 -3.15 -6.45
N ALA A 233 -23.31 -2.09 -6.67
CA ALA A 233 -22.95 -1.02 -7.60
C ALA A 233 -21.77 -0.18 -7.08
N GLU A 234 -21.67 0.06 -5.78
CA GLU A 234 -20.51 0.74 -5.17
C GLU A 234 -19.24 -0.09 -5.29
N MET A 235 -19.31 -1.40 -5.02
CA MET A 235 -18.21 -2.33 -5.23
C MET A 235 -17.80 -2.39 -6.71
N ALA A 236 -18.77 -2.41 -7.63
CA ALA A 236 -18.53 -2.40 -9.06
C ALA A 236 -17.79 -1.12 -9.51
N ARG A 237 -18.17 0.05 -9.00
CA ARG A 237 -17.45 1.30 -9.28
C ARG A 237 -16.01 1.24 -8.82
N ARG A 238 -15.75 0.73 -7.61
CA ARG A 238 -14.38 0.53 -7.12
C ARG A 238 -13.56 -0.38 -8.03
N THR A 239 -14.13 -1.51 -8.49
CA THR A 239 -13.46 -2.43 -9.42
C THR A 239 -13.07 -1.74 -10.73
N VAL A 240 -13.99 -0.98 -11.33
CA VAL A 240 -13.73 -0.24 -12.57
C VAL A 240 -12.69 0.87 -12.35
N GLU A 241 -12.77 1.62 -11.25
CA GLU A 241 -11.81 2.67 -10.92
C GLU A 241 -10.39 2.11 -10.75
N ILE A 242 -10.23 0.95 -10.11
CA ILE A 242 -8.95 0.26 -9.98
C ILE A 242 -8.44 -0.18 -11.36
N ALA A 243 -9.28 -0.81 -12.18
CA ALA A 243 -8.90 -1.25 -13.52
C ALA A 243 -8.46 -0.07 -14.40
N ASP A 244 -9.21 1.03 -14.38
CA ASP A 244 -8.89 2.25 -15.12
C ASP A 244 -7.61 2.92 -14.59
N ALA A 245 -7.35 2.88 -13.28
CA ALA A 245 -6.13 3.39 -12.69
C ALA A 245 -4.90 2.55 -13.08
N ILE A 246 -5.05 1.23 -13.15
CA ILE A 246 -4.01 0.32 -13.66
C ILE A 246 -3.71 0.61 -15.13
N ALA A 247 -4.74 0.76 -15.97
CA ALA A 247 -4.60 1.01 -17.41
C ALA A 247 -3.92 2.34 -17.73
N ARG A 248 -4.05 3.34 -16.86
CA ARG A 248 -3.37 4.65 -17.02
C ARG A 248 -1.89 4.62 -16.68
N ARG A 249 -1.40 3.57 -16.01
CA ARG A 249 0.02 3.46 -15.68
C ARG A 249 0.84 3.16 -16.94
N PRO A 250 2.02 3.78 -17.11
CA PRO A 250 2.90 3.41 -18.18
C PRO A 250 3.25 1.91 -18.06
N SER A 251 3.07 1.14 -19.12
CA SER A 251 3.59 -0.22 -19.17
C SER A 251 5.10 -0.14 -18.97
N ALA A 252 5.66 -0.96 -18.08
CA ALA A 252 7.10 -1.13 -18.00
C ALA A 252 7.58 -1.56 -19.40
N GLY A 253 8.39 -0.72 -20.04
CA GLY A 253 8.98 -1.08 -21.31
C GLY A 253 9.78 -2.37 -21.16
N PRO A 254 9.95 -3.17 -22.23
CA PRO A 254 10.72 -4.40 -22.17
C PRO A 254 12.11 -4.08 -21.63
N GLU A 255 12.56 -4.86 -20.65
CA GLU A 255 13.91 -4.80 -20.11
C GLU A 255 14.90 -4.83 -21.29
N PRO A 256 15.83 -3.85 -21.43
CA PRO A 256 16.79 -3.89 -22.51
C PRO A 256 17.58 -5.20 -22.37
N ALA A 257 17.53 -6.03 -23.42
CA ALA A 257 18.23 -7.30 -23.49
C ALA A 257 19.68 -7.08 -23.03
N ARG A 258 20.07 -7.75 -21.93
CA ARG A 258 21.47 -7.78 -21.50
C ARG A 258 22.28 -8.30 -22.67
N ALA A 259 23.09 -7.42 -23.27
CA ALA A 259 24.11 -7.83 -24.19
C ALA A 259 24.99 -8.88 -23.50
N ALA A 260 24.95 -10.10 -24.00
CA ALA A 260 25.85 -11.15 -23.62
C ALA A 260 27.26 -10.69 -24.05
N ASN A 261 28.06 -10.24 -23.10
CA ASN A 261 29.48 -10.05 -23.31
C ASN A 261 30.13 -11.44 -23.24
N SER A 262 30.61 -11.86 -24.38
CA SER A 262 31.53 -12.97 -24.64
C SER A 262 32.81 -12.81 -23.84
#